data_181e3bd2d1efacc21b448cc0dc0fcf89
#
_entry.id   181e3bd2d1efacc21b448cc0dc0fcf89
#
_cell.length_a   1.000
_cell.length_b   1.000
_cell.length_c   1.000
_cell.angle_alpha   90.00
_cell.angle_beta   90.00
_cell.angle_gamma   90.00
#
_symmetry.space_group_name_H-M   'P 1'
#
loop_
_entity.id
_entity.type
_entity.pdbx_description
1 polymer ?
#
loop_
_entity_poly.entity_id
_entity_poly.type
_entity_poly.pdbx_seq_one_letter_code
_entity_poly.pdbx_strand_id
1 'polypeptide(L)'
;MPEWLVEHGFGETGAALVENGAIVEARIELAGIWRAGAIVRARLVSAGRNERNAIAADPAGSEFLLPGGAPGATEGATVVIQVRRESIPGGEPWKRPLARIVQRPHEPVPTLAERLGVQELPVPRPRDELAAAGWTDLLDEARTGIVRFAGGELRI
;
A
#
# COMPACT_ATOMS: atom_id res chain seq x y z
N MET A 1 11.11 -2.47 -25.85
CA MET A 1 9.95 -3.07 -25.15
C MET A 1 9.87 -2.41 -23.79
N PRO A 2 8.68 -2.15 -23.27
CA PRO A 2 8.56 -1.59 -21.93
C PRO A 2 9.12 -2.56 -20.88
N GLU A 3 9.86 -2.04 -19.92
CA GLU A 3 10.54 -2.82 -18.87
C GLU A 3 10.25 -2.18 -17.50
N TRP A 4 9.96 -3.03 -16.48
CA TRP A 4 9.82 -2.58 -15.12
C TRP A 4 11.18 -2.51 -14.43
N LEU A 5 11.51 -1.36 -13.88
CA LEU A 5 12.61 -1.14 -12.94
C LEU A 5 12.03 -1.10 -11.53
N VAL A 6 12.61 -1.84 -10.58
CA VAL A 6 12.20 -1.85 -9.18
C VAL A 6 13.40 -1.57 -8.29
N GLU A 7 13.29 -0.56 -7.44
CA GLU A 7 14.32 -0.19 -6.48
C GLU A 7 13.75 -0.07 -5.06
N HIS A 8 14.54 -0.53 -4.10
CA HIS A 8 14.23 -0.41 -2.68
C HIS A 8 14.96 0.81 -2.10
N GLY A 9 14.19 1.82 -1.72
CA GLY A 9 14.66 2.99 -1.00
C GLY A 9 14.52 2.84 0.51
N PHE A 10 14.87 3.90 1.24
CA PHE A 10 14.71 3.94 2.68
C PHE A 10 13.21 4.16 3.04
N GLY A 11 12.57 3.09 3.50
CA GLY A 11 11.16 3.13 3.91
C GLY A 11 10.16 3.04 2.75
N GLU A 12 10.62 2.84 1.52
CA GLU A 12 9.75 2.71 0.35
C GLU A 12 10.35 1.77 -0.70
N THR A 13 9.50 1.29 -1.59
CA THR A 13 9.90 0.59 -2.82
C THR A 13 9.29 1.34 -4.00
N GLY A 14 10.13 1.84 -4.89
CA GLY A 14 9.73 2.46 -6.15
C GLY A 14 9.74 1.47 -7.30
N ALA A 15 8.80 1.61 -8.22
CA ALA A 15 8.81 0.89 -9.49
C ALA A 15 8.40 1.80 -10.64
N ALA A 16 9.12 1.73 -11.75
CA ALA A 16 8.81 2.47 -12.96
C ALA A 16 8.75 1.53 -14.17
N LEU A 17 7.71 1.69 -14.97
CA LEU A 17 7.67 1.12 -16.32
C LEU A 17 8.36 2.11 -17.27
N VAL A 18 9.47 1.68 -17.85
CA VAL A 18 10.27 2.51 -18.76
C VAL A 18 10.06 2.03 -20.20
N GLU A 19 9.72 2.94 -21.08
CA GLU A 19 9.61 2.72 -22.51
C GLU A 19 10.36 3.80 -23.28
N ASN A 20 11.26 3.39 -24.17
CA ASN A 20 12.11 4.31 -24.97
C ASN A 20 12.88 5.33 -24.11
N GLY A 21 13.33 4.94 -22.91
CA GLY A 21 14.08 5.78 -21.98
C GLY A 21 13.23 6.78 -21.18
N ALA A 22 11.91 6.69 -21.22
CA ALA A 22 11.00 7.54 -20.46
C ALA A 22 10.11 6.70 -19.53
N ILE A 23 9.79 7.23 -18.34
CA ILE A 23 8.84 6.61 -17.42
C ILE A 23 7.43 6.81 -17.97
N VAL A 24 6.72 5.71 -18.20
CA VAL A 24 5.32 5.70 -18.65
C VAL A 24 4.33 5.30 -17.56
N GLU A 25 4.79 4.60 -16.52
CA GLU A 25 4.02 4.29 -15.32
C GLU A 25 4.95 4.27 -14.10
N ALA A 26 4.46 4.74 -12.96
CA ALA A 26 5.20 4.76 -11.70
C ALA A 26 4.36 4.19 -10.56
N ARG A 27 4.99 3.46 -9.64
CA ARG A 27 4.37 2.92 -8.43
C ARG A 27 5.29 3.10 -7.25
N ILE A 28 4.73 3.46 -6.09
CA ILE A 28 5.44 3.59 -4.83
C ILE A 28 4.73 2.77 -3.77
N GLU A 29 5.48 2.00 -3.02
CA GLU A 29 5.01 1.31 -1.83
C GLU A 29 5.78 1.78 -0.62
N LEU A 30 5.07 2.28 0.38
CA LEU A 30 5.66 2.66 1.65
C LEU A 30 5.77 1.43 2.57
N ALA A 31 6.90 1.29 3.24
CA ALA A 31 7.09 0.24 4.24
C ALA A 31 6.10 0.41 5.41
N GLY A 32 5.60 -0.70 5.94
CA GLY A 32 4.69 -0.68 7.08
C GLY A 32 3.25 -0.30 6.77
N ILE A 33 2.90 -0.02 5.51
CA ILE A 33 1.51 0.22 5.11
C ILE A 33 0.89 -1.07 4.57
N TRP A 34 -0.23 -1.46 5.16
CA TRP A 34 -1.01 -2.60 4.69
C TRP A 34 -1.75 -2.27 3.40
N ARG A 35 -1.48 -3.05 2.36
CA ARG A 35 -2.08 -2.86 1.03
C ARG A 35 -3.51 -3.35 0.96
N ALA A 36 -4.32 -2.74 0.11
CA ALA A 36 -5.62 -3.25 -0.24
C ALA A 36 -5.50 -4.68 -0.82
N GLY A 37 -6.35 -5.59 -0.34
CA GLY A 37 -6.29 -7.02 -0.66
C GLY A 37 -5.51 -7.86 0.35
N ALA A 38 -4.62 -7.28 1.16
CA ALA A 38 -3.84 -8.00 2.18
C ALA A 38 -4.75 -8.76 3.16
N ILE A 39 -4.35 -9.98 3.51
CA ILE A 39 -5.02 -10.80 4.53
C ILE A 39 -4.19 -10.76 5.80
N VAL A 40 -4.74 -10.17 6.84
CA VAL A 40 -4.03 -9.86 8.09
C VAL A 40 -4.68 -10.60 9.25
N ARG A 41 -3.84 -11.19 10.12
CA ARG A 41 -4.30 -11.68 11.42
C ARG A 41 -4.29 -10.50 12.39
N ALA A 42 -5.42 -10.20 12.99
CA ALA A 42 -5.59 -9.08 13.90
C ALA A 42 -6.35 -9.49 15.16
N ARG A 43 -6.23 -8.70 16.22
CA ARG A 43 -7.02 -8.83 17.44
C ARG A 43 -8.14 -7.79 17.41
N LEU A 44 -9.37 -8.22 17.71
CA LEU A 44 -10.50 -7.32 17.82
C LEU A 44 -10.35 -6.45 19.08
N VAL A 45 -10.18 -5.15 18.88
CA VAL A 45 -10.03 -4.16 19.98
C VAL A 45 -11.40 -3.68 20.43
N SER A 46 -12.31 -3.46 19.48
CA SER A 46 -13.70 -3.07 19.76
C SER A 46 -14.64 -3.73 18.75
N ALA A 47 -15.72 -4.33 19.23
CA ALA A 47 -16.68 -5.07 18.41
C ALA A 47 -17.65 -4.18 17.62
N GLY A 48 -17.68 -2.87 17.89
CA GLY A 48 -18.53 -1.94 17.16
C GLY A 48 -20.03 -2.18 17.39
N ARG A 49 -20.47 -2.13 18.64
CA ARG A 49 -21.89 -2.30 18.99
C ARG A 49 -22.72 -1.08 18.53
N ASN A 50 -23.99 -1.32 18.18
CA ASN A 50 -24.96 -0.29 17.78
C ASN A 50 -24.52 0.51 16.54
N GLU A 51 -24.28 -0.18 15.41
CA GLU A 51 -23.93 0.44 14.12
C GLU A 51 -22.59 1.19 14.11
N ARG A 52 -21.82 1.09 15.18
CA ARG A 52 -20.47 1.65 15.23
C ARG A 52 -19.48 0.72 14.53
N ASN A 53 -18.49 1.33 13.89
CA ASN A 53 -17.40 0.59 13.31
C ASN A 53 -16.65 -0.23 14.38
N ALA A 54 -16.34 -1.49 14.08
CA ALA A 54 -15.41 -2.25 14.91
C ALA A 54 -13.96 -1.82 14.62
N ILE A 55 -13.07 -2.09 15.56
CA ILE A 55 -11.63 -1.81 15.43
C ILE A 55 -10.88 -3.11 15.70
N ALA A 56 -9.96 -3.45 14.81
CA ALA A 56 -9.00 -4.53 15.01
C ALA A 56 -7.58 -3.98 14.92
N ALA A 57 -6.62 -4.62 15.59
CA ALA A 57 -5.21 -4.25 15.53
C ALA A 57 -4.35 -5.47 15.20
N ASP A 58 -3.32 -5.25 14.37
CA ASP A 58 -2.31 -6.26 14.10
C ASP A 58 -1.32 -6.39 15.31
N PRO A 59 -0.41 -7.37 15.30
CA PRO A 59 0.57 -7.52 16.36
C PRO A 59 1.55 -6.33 16.50
N ALA A 60 1.72 -5.53 15.46
CA ALA A 60 2.54 -4.33 15.48
C ALA A 60 1.80 -3.10 16.00
N GLY A 61 0.47 -3.22 16.25
CA GLY A 61 -0.37 -2.15 16.78
C GLY A 61 -1.04 -1.28 15.70
N SER A 62 -0.93 -1.64 14.43
CA SER A 62 -1.67 -0.94 13.37
C SER A 62 -3.17 -1.21 13.50
N GLU A 63 -3.97 -0.16 13.62
CA GLU A 63 -5.42 -0.27 13.78
C GLU A 63 -6.15 -0.21 12.44
N PHE A 64 -7.15 -1.07 12.29
CA PHE A 64 -8.03 -1.18 11.13
C PHE A 64 -9.46 -0.87 11.51
N LEU A 65 -10.13 -0.10 10.67
CA LEU A 65 -11.55 0.19 10.81
C LEU A 65 -12.37 -0.87 10.06
N LEU A 66 -13.35 -1.45 10.74
CA LEU A 66 -14.25 -2.46 10.20
C LEU A 66 -15.66 -1.87 10.11
N PRO A 67 -16.05 -1.23 9.00
CA PRO A 67 -17.36 -0.56 8.87
C PRO A 67 -18.55 -1.50 9.00
N GLY A 68 -18.35 -2.79 8.68
CA GLY A 68 -19.38 -3.83 8.85
C GLY A 68 -19.50 -4.36 10.27
N GLY A 69 -18.77 -3.78 11.23
CA GLY A 69 -18.68 -4.34 12.58
C GLY A 69 -17.94 -5.68 12.61
N ALA A 70 -18.12 -6.43 13.70
CA ALA A 70 -17.53 -7.75 13.90
C ALA A 70 -18.61 -8.75 14.36
N PRO A 71 -19.59 -9.09 13.49
CA PRO A 71 -20.70 -9.97 13.88
C PRO A 71 -20.18 -11.35 14.31
N GLY A 72 -20.64 -11.81 15.48
CA GLY A 72 -20.25 -13.10 16.03
C GLY A 72 -18.87 -13.16 16.67
N ALA A 73 -18.09 -12.09 16.64
CA ALA A 73 -16.81 -12.00 17.31
C ALA A 73 -16.90 -11.14 18.60
N THR A 74 -16.13 -11.51 19.59
CA THR A 74 -16.02 -10.78 20.86
C THR A 74 -14.72 -9.98 20.93
N GLU A 75 -14.73 -8.89 21.68
CA GLU A 75 -13.52 -8.12 21.96
C GLU A 75 -12.43 -9.01 22.55
N GLY A 76 -11.21 -8.83 22.07
CA GLY A 76 -10.05 -9.67 22.41
C GLY A 76 -9.89 -10.92 21.51
N ALA A 77 -10.87 -11.30 20.71
CA ALA A 77 -10.76 -12.43 19.80
C ALA A 77 -9.76 -12.16 18.67
N THR A 78 -9.08 -13.22 18.23
CA THR A 78 -8.29 -13.19 17.00
C THR A 78 -9.21 -13.35 15.80
N VAL A 79 -9.10 -12.44 14.85
CA VAL A 79 -9.86 -12.44 13.60
C VAL A 79 -8.90 -12.36 12.42
N VAL A 80 -9.34 -12.84 11.27
CA VAL A 80 -8.64 -12.62 10.00
C VAL A 80 -9.41 -11.58 9.23
N ILE A 81 -8.72 -10.56 8.80
CA ILE A 81 -9.28 -9.42 8.09
C ILE A 81 -8.65 -9.26 6.71
N GLN A 82 -9.42 -8.79 5.76
CA GLN A 82 -8.93 -8.36 4.46
C GLN A 82 -8.98 -6.84 4.37
N VAL A 83 -7.84 -6.23 4.09
CA VAL A 83 -7.74 -4.78 3.85
C VAL A 83 -8.51 -4.42 2.57
N ARG A 84 -9.37 -3.43 2.65
CA ARG A 84 -10.21 -2.94 1.55
C ARG A 84 -9.73 -1.59 1.01
N ARG A 85 -9.15 -0.80 1.87
CA ARG A 85 -8.54 0.50 1.55
C ARG A 85 -7.34 0.69 2.46
N GLU A 86 -6.26 1.18 1.91
CA GLU A 86 -5.05 1.56 2.62
C GLU A 86 -5.32 2.74 3.58
N SER A 87 -4.40 2.97 4.51
CA SER A 87 -4.44 4.18 5.33
C SER A 87 -4.32 5.44 4.47
N ILE A 88 -5.04 6.47 4.85
CA ILE A 88 -4.88 7.81 4.28
C ILE A 88 -3.97 8.60 5.23
N PRO A 89 -2.99 9.37 4.72
CA PRO A 89 -2.14 10.19 5.59
C PRO A 89 -2.95 11.13 6.49
N GLY A 90 -2.59 11.17 7.77
CA GLY A 90 -3.23 11.99 8.81
C GLY A 90 -3.63 11.19 10.04
N GLY A 91 -3.84 11.88 11.16
CA GLY A 91 -4.12 11.27 12.46
C GLY A 91 -5.59 10.96 12.73
N GLU A 92 -6.51 11.35 11.84
CA GLU A 92 -7.92 11.21 12.09
C GLU A 92 -8.40 9.75 12.00
N PRO A 93 -9.31 9.33 12.93
CA PRO A 93 -9.72 7.92 13.02
C PRO A 93 -10.27 7.31 11.74
N TRP A 94 -10.95 8.10 10.90
CA TRP A 94 -11.51 7.61 9.62
C TRP A 94 -10.47 7.41 8.52
N LYS A 95 -9.24 7.90 8.72
CA LYS A 95 -8.11 7.69 7.80
C LYS A 95 -7.41 6.36 8.00
N ARG A 96 -7.74 5.61 9.05
CA ARG A 96 -7.26 4.25 9.25
C ARG A 96 -7.57 3.35 8.04
N PRO A 97 -6.78 2.31 7.80
CA PRO A 97 -7.11 1.33 6.78
C PRO A 97 -8.52 0.76 7.02
N LEU A 98 -9.28 0.61 5.96
CA LEU A 98 -10.56 -0.08 6.02
C LEU A 98 -10.35 -1.56 5.77
N ALA A 99 -10.98 -2.41 6.58
CA ALA A 99 -10.92 -3.85 6.43
C ALA A 99 -12.29 -4.50 6.67
N ARG A 100 -12.37 -5.80 6.36
CA ARG A 100 -13.52 -6.64 6.69
C ARG A 100 -13.03 -7.97 7.23
N ILE A 101 -13.79 -8.60 8.09
CA ILE A 101 -13.55 -9.99 8.53
C ILE A 101 -13.75 -10.94 7.35
N VAL A 102 -12.85 -11.91 7.22
CA VAL A 102 -12.91 -12.93 6.17
C VAL A 102 -12.62 -14.32 6.77
N GLN A 103 -13.20 -15.35 6.15
CA GLN A 103 -12.95 -16.75 6.47
C GLN A 103 -11.89 -17.30 5.52
N ARG A 104 -10.65 -16.79 5.62
CA ARG A 104 -9.53 -17.21 4.81
C ARG A 104 -8.29 -17.40 5.67
N PRO A 105 -7.34 -18.27 5.30
CA PRO A 105 -6.04 -18.33 5.95
C PRO A 105 -5.30 -17.00 5.74
N HIS A 106 -4.43 -16.68 6.67
CA HIS A 106 -3.47 -15.60 6.49
C HIS A 106 -2.49 -16.00 5.37
N GLU A 107 -2.32 -15.12 4.42
CA GLU A 107 -1.37 -15.29 3.31
C GLU A 107 -0.37 -14.14 3.33
N PRO A 108 0.93 -14.39 3.05
CA PRO A 108 1.90 -13.32 2.84
C PRO A 108 1.42 -12.38 1.73
N VAL A 109 1.64 -11.09 1.91
CA VAL A 109 1.33 -10.11 0.86
C VAL A 109 2.47 -10.14 -0.15
N PRO A 110 2.20 -10.38 -1.44
CA PRO A 110 3.24 -10.35 -2.46
C PRO A 110 3.93 -8.98 -2.49
N THR A 111 5.24 -8.98 -2.68
CA THR A 111 6.03 -7.75 -2.87
C THR A 111 5.60 -7.03 -4.15
N LEU A 112 6.00 -5.76 -4.30
CA LEU A 112 5.73 -5.01 -5.53
C LEU A 112 6.34 -5.71 -6.75
N ALA A 113 7.58 -6.18 -6.64
CA ALA A 113 8.26 -6.90 -7.71
C ALA A 113 7.54 -8.20 -8.10
N GLU A 114 7.13 -9.01 -7.13
CA GLU A 114 6.35 -10.24 -7.39
C GLU A 114 5.05 -9.94 -8.13
N ARG A 115 4.34 -8.88 -7.76
CA ARG A 115 3.09 -8.48 -8.44
C ARG A 115 3.31 -7.96 -9.85
N LEU A 116 4.47 -7.38 -10.12
CA LEU A 116 4.88 -6.91 -11.45
C LEU A 116 5.53 -8.01 -12.28
N GLY A 117 5.78 -9.19 -11.69
CA GLY A 117 6.46 -10.30 -12.37
C GLY A 117 7.93 -10.00 -12.65
N VAL A 118 8.54 -9.12 -11.86
CA VAL A 118 9.95 -8.74 -11.98
C VAL A 118 10.77 -9.51 -10.96
N GLN A 119 11.93 -10.01 -11.38
CA GLN A 119 12.86 -10.64 -10.47
C GLN A 119 13.56 -9.55 -9.65
N GLU A 120 13.40 -9.58 -8.33
CA GLU A 120 14.16 -8.72 -7.42
C GLU A 120 15.65 -9.06 -7.53
N LEU A 121 16.45 -8.07 -7.89
CA LEU A 121 17.89 -8.20 -7.85
C LEU A 121 18.34 -8.07 -6.39
N PRO A 122 19.25 -8.97 -5.91
CA PRO A 122 19.73 -8.90 -4.53
C PRO A 122 20.45 -7.56 -4.29
N VAL A 123 19.99 -6.83 -3.25
CA VAL A 123 20.63 -5.61 -2.76
C VAL A 123 21.97 -5.97 -2.09
N PRO A 124 23.10 -5.20 -2.24
CA PRO A 124 23.10 -3.77 -2.45
C PRO A 124 23.84 -3.34 -3.73
N ARG A 125 23.18 -2.72 -4.62
CA ARG A 125 23.88 -1.88 -5.60
C ARG A 125 23.22 -0.52 -5.57
N PRO A 126 23.96 0.58 -5.34
CA PRO A 126 23.46 1.89 -5.66
C PRO A 126 23.38 1.99 -7.18
N ARG A 127 22.33 1.46 -7.74
CA ARG A 127 21.95 1.70 -9.13
C ARG A 127 20.81 2.67 -9.07
N ASP A 128 21.13 3.89 -9.41
CA ASP A 128 20.18 4.94 -9.64
C ASP A 128 19.47 4.74 -11.01
N GLU A 129 18.96 3.52 -11.25
CA GLU A 129 18.28 3.22 -12.50
C GLU A 129 16.99 4.01 -12.63
N LEU A 130 16.25 4.16 -11.53
CA LEU A 130 15.07 5.01 -11.48
C LEU A 130 15.43 6.47 -11.68
N ALA A 131 16.48 6.97 -11.02
CA ALA A 131 16.94 8.35 -11.21
C ALA A 131 17.41 8.58 -12.64
N ALA A 132 18.16 7.64 -13.23
CA ALA A 132 18.59 7.72 -14.63
C ALA A 132 17.41 7.72 -15.61
N ALA A 133 16.29 7.10 -15.26
CA ALA A 133 15.05 7.10 -16.05
C ALA A 133 14.19 8.36 -15.85
N GLY A 134 14.57 9.30 -14.94
CA GLY A 134 13.85 10.54 -14.68
C GLY A 134 12.93 10.48 -13.45
N TRP A 135 13.13 9.54 -12.53
CA TRP A 135 12.32 9.41 -11.30
C TRP A 135 12.31 10.67 -10.44
N THR A 136 13.48 11.30 -10.26
CA THR A 136 13.60 12.53 -9.47
C THR A 136 12.79 13.66 -10.08
N ASP A 137 12.84 13.83 -11.38
CA ASP A 137 12.07 14.87 -12.08
C ASP A 137 10.57 14.63 -11.95
N LEU A 138 10.12 13.36 -12.05
CA LEU A 138 8.74 12.97 -11.83
C LEU A 138 8.25 13.29 -10.42
N LEU A 139 9.06 13.00 -9.39
CA LEU A 139 8.73 13.31 -8.00
C LEU A 139 8.68 14.83 -7.76
N ASP A 140 9.59 15.58 -8.34
CA ASP A 140 9.60 17.04 -8.23
C ASP A 140 8.38 17.65 -8.92
N GLU A 141 8.00 17.14 -10.08
CA GLU A 141 6.76 17.53 -10.74
C GLU A 141 5.53 17.21 -9.88
N ALA A 142 5.45 15.99 -9.31
CA ALA A 142 4.34 15.60 -8.44
C ALA A 142 4.21 16.48 -7.19
N ARG A 143 5.33 16.96 -6.62
CA ARG A 143 5.35 17.92 -5.48
C ARG A 143 4.70 19.25 -5.81
N THR A 144 4.68 19.66 -7.06
CA THR A 144 3.98 20.90 -7.47
C THR A 144 2.46 20.75 -7.45
N GLY A 145 1.94 19.53 -7.26
CA GLY A 145 0.51 19.23 -7.38
C GLY A 145 0.02 19.22 -8.83
N ILE A 146 0.92 19.25 -9.79
CA ILE A 146 0.60 19.23 -11.22
C ILE A 146 1.46 18.17 -11.89
N VAL A 147 0.82 17.14 -12.43
CA VAL A 147 1.49 16.10 -13.24
C VAL A 147 1.11 16.28 -14.70
N ARG A 148 2.12 16.42 -15.56
CA ARG A 148 1.94 16.62 -17.01
C ARG A 148 2.14 15.31 -17.76
N PHE A 149 1.29 15.09 -18.75
CA PHE A 149 1.35 13.94 -19.64
C PHE A 149 0.93 14.35 -21.06
N ALA A 150 1.16 13.49 -22.05
CA ALA A 150 0.97 13.83 -23.47
C ALA A 150 -0.44 14.33 -23.82
N GLY A 151 -1.46 13.97 -23.04
CA GLY A 151 -2.86 14.37 -23.26
C GLY A 151 -3.35 15.54 -22.41
N GLY A 152 -2.50 16.14 -21.55
CA GLY A 152 -2.94 17.22 -20.65
C GLY A 152 -2.17 17.31 -19.34
N GLU A 153 -2.81 17.84 -18.31
CA GLU A 153 -2.27 17.90 -16.96
C GLU A 153 -3.29 17.43 -15.92
N LEU A 154 -2.82 16.77 -14.87
CA LEU A 154 -3.59 16.45 -13.67
C LEU A 154 -3.15 17.40 -12.55
N ARG A 155 -4.10 18.04 -11.89
CA ARG A 155 -3.89 18.82 -10.66
C ARG A 155 -4.37 18.01 -9.46
N ILE A 156 -3.52 17.86 -8.45
CA ILE A 156 -3.78 17.11 -7.23
C ILE A 156 -4.11 18.07 -6.09
#